data_4a41d4982ad77cb88503f9f8a2f977f4
#
_entry.id   4a41d4982ad77cb88503f9f8a2f977f4
#
_cell.length_a   1.000
_cell.length_b   1.000
_cell.length_c   1.000
_cell.angle_alpha   90.00
_cell.angle_beta   90.00
_cell.angle_gamma   90.00
#
_symmetry.space_group_name_H-M   'P 1'
#
loop_
_entity.id
_entity.type
_entity.pdbx_description
1 polymer ?
#
loop_
_entity_poly.entity_id
_entity_poly.type
_entity_poly.pdbx_seq_one_letter_code
_entity_poly.pdbx_strand_id
1 'polypeptide(L)'
;MILRAYQQDALDTLWRYLASRDGNPALVLPTGAGKSPLMAAIARQAVEDWQGRVGILAHVQELVAQNADKLHQYWPEAPAGIYAAGLRKKDRFDKILHMQIQSV
;
A
#
# COMPACT_ATOMS: atom_id res chain seq x y z
N MET A 1 2.95 -14.18 -5.22
CA MET A 1 2.41 -13.92 -3.86
C MET A 1 1.08 -14.63 -3.72
N ILE A 2 0.95 -15.44 -2.70
CA ILE A 2 -0.29 -16.20 -2.43
C ILE A 2 -0.90 -15.68 -1.14
N LEU A 3 -2.13 -15.18 -1.21
CA LEU A 3 -2.86 -14.72 -0.04
C LEU A 3 -3.59 -15.88 0.64
N ARG A 4 -3.67 -15.80 1.97
CA ARG A 4 -4.52 -16.72 2.72
C ARG A 4 -5.99 -16.39 2.48
N ALA A 5 -6.88 -17.33 2.77
CA ALA A 5 -8.31 -17.16 2.50
C ALA A 5 -8.89 -15.90 3.12
N TYR A 6 -8.57 -15.60 4.38
CA TYR A 6 -9.09 -14.40 5.04
C TYR A 6 -8.53 -13.10 4.44
N GLN A 7 -7.29 -13.14 3.94
CA GLN A 7 -6.70 -12.00 3.26
C GLN A 7 -7.39 -11.75 1.92
N GLN A 8 -7.66 -12.80 1.17
CA GLN A 8 -8.36 -12.70 -0.10
C GLN A 8 -9.80 -12.20 0.11
N ASP A 9 -10.49 -12.67 1.14
CA ASP A 9 -11.83 -12.21 1.49
C ASP A 9 -11.84 -10.72 1.83
N ALA A 10 -10.86 -10.25 2.59
CA ALA A 10 -10.73 -8.84 2.93
C ALA A 10 -10.52 -7.99 1.68
N LEU A 11 -9.66 -8.45 0.77
CA LEU A 11 -9.37 -7.77 -0.47
C LEU A 11 -10.59 -7.69 -1.38
N ASP A 12 -11.31 -8.81 -1.55
CA ASP A 12 -12.52 -8.87 -2.37
C ASP A 12 -13.62 -7.96 -1.81
N THR A 13 -13.77 -7.94 -0.50
CA THR A 13 -14.74 -7.07 0.18
C THR A 13 -14.40 -5.61 -0.02
N LEU A 14 -13.11 -5.25 0.07
CA LEU A 14 -12.65 -3.88 -0.15
C LEU A 14 -12.99 -3.41 -1.57
N TRP A 15 -12.63 -4.20 -2.58
CA TRP A 15 -12.88 -3.82 -3.96
C TRP A 15 -14.37 -3.74 -4.27
N ARG A 16 -15.16 -4.63 -3.70
CA ARG A 16 -16.62 -4.59 -3.86
C ARG A 16 -17.20 -3.32 -3.27
N TYR A 17 -16.73 -2.91 -2.10
CA TYR A 17 -17.14 -1.66 -1.48
C TYR A 17 -16.77 -0.46 -2.36
N LEU A 18 -15.52 -0.37 -2.79
CA LEU A 18 -15.03 0.76 -3.58
C LEU A 18 -15.72 0.87 -4.94
N ALA A 19 -16.13 -0.25 -5.53
CA ALA A 19 -16.84 -0.27 -6.80
C ALA A 19 -18.29 0.18 -6.68
N SER A 20 -18.90 0.05 -5.51
CA SER A 20 -20.34 0.27 -5.33
C SER A 20 -20.69 1.49 -4.48
N ARG A 21 -19.74 2.11 -3.79
CA ARG A 21 -19.98 3.21 -2.86
C ARG A 21 -18.86 4.23 -2.87
N ASP A 22 -19.21 5.48 -2.60
CA ASP A 22 -18.25 6.51 -2.27
C ASP A 22 -17.97 6.44 -0.77
N GLY A 23 -16.72 6.60 -0.39
CA GLY A 23 -16.32 6.59 1.00
C GLY A 23 -14.91 6.08 1.19
N ASN A 24 -14.48 6.08 2.45
CA ASN A 24 -13.13 5.69 2.85
C ASN A 24 -13.21 4.50 3.80
N PRO A 25 -13.27 3.28 3.28
CA PRO A 25 -13.38 2.10 4.12
C PRO A 25 -12.09 1.84 4.89
N ALA A 26 -12.23 1.19 6.04
CA ALA A 26 -11.10 0.72 6.83
C ALA A 26 -11.12 -0.79 6.90
N LEU A 27 -9.97 -1.41 6.64
CA LEU A 27 -9.76 -2.83 6.88
C LEU A 27 -9.04 -2.99 8.22
N VAL A 28 -9.65 -3.73 9.13
CA VAL A 28 -9.09 -3.97 10.45
C VAL A 28 -8.72 -5.44 10.55
N LEU A 29 -7.42 -5.69 10.76
CA LEU A 29 -6.90 -7.04 10.90
C LEU A 29 -6.18 -7.16 12.23
N PRO A 30 -6.25 -8.33 12.88
CA PRO A 30 -5.47 -8.57 14.09
C PRO A 30 -3.97 -8.41 13.84
N THR A 31 -3.23 -8.07 14.89
CA THR A 31 -1.77 -8.00 14.82
C THR A 31 -1.22 -9.37 14.38
N GLY A 32 -0.30 -9.36 13.44
CA GLY A 32 0.27 -10.61 12.92
C GLY A 32 -0.57 -11.32 11.85
N ALA A 33 -1.68 -10.72 11.44
CA ALA A 33 -2.57 -11.32 10.43
C ALA A 33 -2.11 -11.11 8.98
N GLY A 34 -0.88 -10.65 8.76
CA GLY A 34 -0.34 -10.52 7.42
C GLY A 34 -0.81 -9.26 6.67
N LYS A 35 -0.74 -8.11 7.32
CA LYS A 35 -1.13 -6.83 6.71
C LYS A 35 -0.24 -6.45 5.52
N SER A 36 1.06 -6.75 5.60
CA SER A 36 2.00 -6.37 4.54
C SER A 36 1.74 -7.08 3.21
N PRO A 37 1.47 -8.39 3.17
CA PRO A 37 1.05 -9.02 1.91
C PRO A 37 -0.25 -8.45 1.36
N LEU A 38 -1.21 -8.13 2.24
CA LEU A 38 -2.47 -7.55 1.82
C LEU A 38 -2.29 -6.14 1.24
N MET A 39 -1.46 -5.30 1.87
CA MET A 39 -1.15 -3.98 1.34
C MET A 39 -0.48 -4.08 -0.03
N ALA A 40 0.45 -5.01 -0.21
CA ALA A 40 1.09 -5.22 -1.49
C ALA A 40 0.09 -5.65 -2.57
N ALA A 41 -0.85 -6.53 -2.23
CA ALA A 41 -1.89 -6.97 -3.16
C ALA A 41 -2.82 -5.82 -3.55
N ILE A 42 -3.23 -4.99 -2.60
CA ILE A 42 -4.07 -3.82 -2.87
C ILE A 42 -3.34 -2.86 -3.81
N ALA A 43 -2.07 -2.54 -3.50
CA ALA A 43 -1.28 -1.63 -4.32
C ALA A 43 -1.11 -2.16 -5.74
N ARG A 44 -0.79 -3.43 -5.88
CA ARG A 44 -0.60 -4.05 -7.17
C ARG A 44 -1.87 -4.04 -8.02
N GLN A 45 -2.99 -4.41 -7.44
CA GLN A 45 -4.26 -4.40 -8.16
C GLN A 45 -4.70 -2.98 -8.53
N ALA A 46 -4.49 -2.01 -7.65
CA ALA A 46 -4.81 -0.62 -7.96
C ALA A 46 -4.00 -0.11 -9.15
N VAL A 47 -2.73 -0.45 -9.23
CA VAL A 47 -1.85 0.00 -10.31
C VAL A 47 -2.10 -0.79 -11.60
N GLU A 48 -2.16 -2.11 -11.53
CA GLU A 48 -2.24 -2.96 -12.72
C GLU A 48 -3.65 -3.07 -13.28
N ASP A 49 -4.64 -3.25 -12.41
CA ASP A 49 -6.01 -3.51 -12.85
C ASP A 49 -6.83 -2.24 -13.03
N TRP A 50 -6.56 -1.23 -12.20
CA TRP A 50 -7.31 0.02 -12.20
C TRP A 50 -6.52 1.20 -12.77
N GLN A 51 -5.25 1.00 -13.10
CA GLN A 51 -4.34 2.04 -13.61
C GLN A 51 -4.29 3.27 -12.71
N GLY A 52 -4.42 3.03 -11.41
CA GLY A 52 -4.44 4.08 -10.41
C GLY A 52 -3.06 4.39 -9.84
N ARG A 53 -3.05 5.35 -8.92
CA ARG A 53 -1.88 5.69 -8.12
C ARG A 53 -2.17 5.42 -6.66
N VAL A 54 -1.15 5.04 -5.90
CA VAL A 54 -1.30 4.65 -4.51
C VAL A 54 -0.35 5.45 -3.64
N GLY A 55 -0.86 5.97 -2.53
CA GLY A 55 -0.04 6.57 -1.48
C GLY A 55 -0.04 5.67 -0.25
N ILE A 56 1.12 5.36 0.27
CA ILE A 56 1.29 4.60 1.51
C ILE A 56 1.88 5.55 2.54
N LEU A 57 1.10 5.90 3.55
CA LEU A 57 1.43 6.93 4.51
C LEU A 57 1.87 6.33 5.85
N ALA A 58 2.87 6.94 6.46
CA ALA A 58 3.33 6.59 7.80
C ALA A 58 3.78 7.84 8.55
N HIS A 59 3.72 7.78 9.88
CA HIS A 59 4.09 8.91 10.73
C HIS A 59 5.59 9.10 10.88
N VAL A 60 6.36 8.01 10.87
CA VAL A 60 7.80 8.02 11.13
C VAL A 60 8.54 7.53 9.91
N GLN A 61 9.71 8.13 9.65
CA GLN A 61 10.51 7.78 8.48
C GLN A 61 10.93 6.30 8.47
N GLU A 62 11.15 5.71 9.64
CA GLU A 62 11.50 4.29 9.73
C GLU A 62 10.40 3.38 9.19
N LEU A 63 9.14 3.73 9.46
CA LEU A 63 8.00 2.97 8.92
C LEU A 63 7.85 3.19 7.42
N VAL A 64 8.18 4.37 6.91
CA VAL A 64 8.19 4.61 5.46
C VAL A 64 9.17 3.67 4.78
N ALA A 65 10.39 3.57 5.30
CA ALA A 65 11.40 2.68 4.75
C ALA A 65 11.01 1.20 4.87
N GLN A 66 10.47 0.80 6.02
CA GLN A 66 10.01 -0.57 6.23
C GLN A 66 8.87 -0.95 5.29
N ASN A 67 7.93 -0.05 5.08
CA ASN A 67 6.82 -0.29 4.16
C ASN A 67 7.33 -0.46 2.73
N ALA A 68 8.30 0.33 2.31
CA ALA A 68 8.91 0.20 0.99
C ALA A 68 9.63 -1.14 0.83
N ASP A 69 10.39 -1.55 1.83
CA ASP A 69 11.09 -2.84 1.81
C ASP A 69 10.09 -4.00 1.76
N LYS A 70 9.02 -3.94 2.55
CA LYS A 70 7.98 -4.97 2.55
C LYS A 70 7.26 -5.05 1.22
N LEU A 71 6.93 -3.92 0.61
CA LEU A 71 6.30 -3.92 -0.71
C LEU A 71 7.19 -4.63 -1.72
N HIS A 72 8.48 -4.30 -1.77
CA HIS A 72 9.41 -4.90 -2.72
C HIS A 72 9.71 -6.36 -2.40
N GLN A 73 9.51 -6.80 -1.16
CA GLN A 73 9.61 -8.20 -0.81
C GLN A 73 8.51 -9.03 -1.49
N TYR A 74 7.28 -8.50 -1.54
CA TYR A 74 6.14 -9.19 -2.14
C TYR A 74 5.96 -8.86 -3.62
N TRP A 75 6.46 -7.73 -4.06
CA TRP A 75 6.38 -7.28 -5.44
C TRP A 75 7.69 -6.58 -5.82
N PRO A 76 8.74 -7.34 -6.21
CA PRO A 76 10.06 -6.75 -6.49
C PRO A 76 10.07 -5.70 -7.59
N GLU A 77 9.15 -5.78 -8.53
CA GLU A 77 9.08 -4.87 -9.68
C GLU A 77 8.13 -3.69 -9.46
N ALA A 78 7.70 -3.46 -8.22
CA ALA A 78 6.75 -2.40 -7.92
C ALA A 78 7.28 -1.03 -8.38
N PRO A 79 6.44 -0.24 -9.12
CA PRO A 79 6.83 1.12 -9.54
C PRO A 79 6.66 2.10 -8.38
N ALA A 80 7.51 1.96 -7.35
CA ALA A 80 7.37 2.65 -6.08
C ALA A 80 8.57 3.55 -5.80
N GLY A 81 8.29 4.72 -5.25
CA GLY A 81 9.29 5.67 -4.78
C GLY A 81 9.01 6.10 -3.35
N ILE A 82 9.89 6.93 -2.81
CA ILE A 82 9.78 7.46 -1.46
C ILE A 82 9.70 8.98 -1.53
N TYR A 83 8.73 9.55 -0.83
CA TYR A 83 8.61 10.98 -0.64
C TYR A 83 8.61 11.28 0.86
N ALA A 84 9.81 11.47 1.40
CA ALA A 84 10.00 11.73 2.82
C ALA A 84 11.24 12.58 3.04
N ALA A 85 11.06 13.76 3.64
CA ALA A 85 12.15 14.72 3.85
C ALA A 85 13.24 14.13 4.73
N GLY A 86 12.87 13.37 5.77
CA GLY A 86 13.83 12.74 6.67
C GLY A 86 14.70 11.68 6.01
N LEU A 87 14.27 11.12 4.89
CA LEU A 87 15.04 10.17 4.10
C LEU A 87 15.72 10.84 2.91
N ARG A 88 15.58 12.16 2.77
CA ARG A 88 16.14 12.96 1.68
C ARG A 88 15.70 12.48 0.29
N LYS A 89 14.51 11.90 0.21
CA LYS A 89 13.93 11.44 -1.04
C LYS A 89 12.57 12.11 -1.26
N LYS A 90 12.38 12.61 -2.47
CA LYS A 90 11.15 13.31 -2.86
C LYS A 90 10.72 12.87 -4.25
N ASP A 91 10.56 11.57 -4.41
CA ASP A 91 10.04 11.00 -5.64
C ASP A 91 8.54 11.33 -5.74
N ARG A 92 8.11 11.93 -6.85
CA ARG A 92 6.73 12.42 -7.00
C ARG A 92 5.95 11.75 -8.12
N PHE A 93 6.65 11.13 -9.05
CA PHE A 93 6.03 10.66 -10.28
C PHE A 93 5.84 9.16 -10.36
N ASP A 94 6.28 8.43 -9.35
CA ASP A 94 6.04 7.00 -9.29
C ASP A 94 4.56 6.70 -9.03
N LYS A 95 4.09 5.57 -9.52
CA LYS A 95 2.70 5.16 -9.34
C LYS A 95 2.38 4.80 -7.90
N ILE A 96 3.37 4.36 -7.14
CA ILE A 96 3.25 4.08 -5.72
C ILE A 96 4.24 4.97 -4.99
N LEU A 97 3.76 5.78 -4.04
CA LEU A 97 4.62 6.63 -3.23
C LEU A 97 4.49 6.23 -1.76
N HIS A 98 5.64 5.92 -1.16
CA HIS A 98 5.74 5.78 0.29
C HIS A 98 6.04 7.16 0.86
N MET A 99 5.17 7.67 1.72
CA MET A 99 5.23 9.03 2.21
C MET A 99 5.22 9.10 3.72
N GLN A 100 5.98 10.06 4.25
CA GLN A 100 5.83 10.47 5.64
C GLN A 100 4.79 11.58 5.71
N ILE A 101 3.88 11.51 6.67
CA ILE A 101 2.74 12.43 6.74
C ILE A 101 3.19 13.89 6.78
N GLN A 102 4.26 14.20 7.46
CA GLN A 102 4.79 15.58 7.56
C GLN A 102 5.40 16.09 6.26
N SER A 103 5.66 15.23 5.30
CA SER A 103 6.26 15.60 4.01
C SER A 103 5.22 15.76 2.89
N VAL A 104 4.00 15.44 3.19
CA VAL A 104 2.88 15.48 2.22
C VAL A 104 2.30 16.88 2.09
#